data_e21e6d1d2de76261006b5670fc47418a
#
_entry.id   e21e6d1d2de76261006b5670fc47418a
#
_cell.length_a   1.000
_cell.length_b   1.000
_cell.length_c   1.000
_cell.angle_alpha   90.00
_cell.angle_beta   90.00
_cell.angle_gamma   90.00
#
_symmetry.space_group_name_H-M   'P 1'
#
loop_
_entity.id
_entity.type
_entity.pdbx_description
1 polymer ?
#
loop_
_entity_poly.entity_id
_entity_poly.type
_entity_poly.pdbx_seq_one_letter_code
_entity_poly.pdbx_strand_id
1 'polypeptide(L)'
;SRFRACIVSKMRSSGAITLRDVAKLAGVAPITASRVMNTPDQVSPEVRQRVLDAVQRTGYVPNRMAGGLASARSRLIAAVVPSTVMSVFMETIEALNSTLFDAGYQLMLGQSGYCADREELLLEAIIGRRPDGIFLTGIMGAGKGRTRLLASGIPVVETWDLTPTPIDMLVGFSHLDIGRAVAQFFVAKGRKRLALVTAEDERAARRAAAFAEAAEQAGLPPVHVVN
;
A
#
# COMPACT_ATOMS: atom_id res chain seq x y z
N SER A 1 -28.89 -21.31 10.40
CA SER A 1 -29.32 -19.94 10.71
C SER A 1 -28.97 -19.05 9.50
N ARG A 2 -30.00 -18.63 8.71
CA ARG A 2 -29.83 -17.75 7.55
C ARG A 2 -29.84 -16.32 8.03
N PHE A 3 -28.70 -15.64 8.01
CA PHE A 3 -28.64 -14.18 8.11
C PHE A 3 -29.26 -13.57 6.83
N ARG A 4 -30.46 -13.03 6.92
CA ARG A 4 -31.01 -12.13 5.91
C ARG A 4 -30.36 -10.75 6.13
N ALA A 5 -29.40 -10.39 5.27
CA ALA A 5 -28.93 -9.01 5.18
C ALA A 5 -30.11 -8.15 4.69
N CYS A 6 -30.56 -7.20 5.51
CA CYS A 6 -31.55 -6.23 5.13
C CYS A 6 -30.86 -5.12 4.33
N ILE A 7 -30.95 -5.18 2.98
CA ILE A 7 -30.45 -4.10 2.11
C ILE A 7 -31.54 -3.01 2.08
N VAL A 8 -31.33 -1.92 2.83
CA VAL A 8 -32.14 -0.71 2.72
C VAL A 8 -31.52 0.16 1.62
N SER A 9 -32.08 0.09 0.43
CA SER A 9 -31.76 1.02 -0.67
C SER A 9 -32.57 2.30 -0.53
N LYS A 10 -31.94 3.39 -0.10
CA LYS A 10 -32.55 4.71 -0.19
C LYS A 10 -32.17 5.28 -1.55
N MET A 11 -33.16 5.45 -2.44
CA MET A 11 -32.94 6.15 -3.73
C MET A 11 -32.36 7.54 -3.42
N ARG A 12 -31.11 7.75 -3.78
CA ARG A 12 -30.47 9.07 -3.70
C ARG A 12 -30.97 9.91 -4.88
N SER A 13 -31.57 11.05 -4.58
CA SER A 13 -31.77 12.11 -5.55
C SER A 13 -30.40 12.56 -6.09
N SER A 14 -30.32 12.69 -7.40
CA SER A 14 -29.16 12.99 -8.21
C SER A 14 -28.42 14.25 -7.77
N GLY A 15 -27.16 14.11 -7.42
CA GLY A 15 -26.20 15.20 -7.31
C GLY A 15 -25.34 15.12 -6.05
N ALA A 16 -24.06 14.70 -6.22
CA ALA A 16 -23.08 14.88 -5.16
C ALA A 16 -22.95 16.38 -4.85
N ILE A 17 -22.95 16.73 -3.56
CA ILE A 17 -22.72 18.12 -3.09
C ILE A 17 -21.39 18.61 -3.67
N THR A 18 -21.43 19.80 -4.26
CA THR A 18 -20.27 20.43 -4.91
C THR A 18 -19.75 21.60 -4.09
N LEU A 19 -18.53 22.04 -4.36
CA LEU A 19 -17.99 23.26 -3.75
C LEU A 19 -18.85 24.51 -4.08
N ARG A 20 -19.56 24.52 -5.20
CA ARG A 20 -20.51 25.58 -5.57
C ARG A 20 -21.71 25.61 -4.62
N ASP A 21 -22.20 24.48 -4.20
CA ASP A 21 -23.31 24.36 -3.25
C ASP A 21 -22.89 24.87 -1.86
N VAL A 22 -21.67 24.52 -1.43
CA VAL A 22 -21.06 25.07 -0.20
C VAL A 22 -20.92 26.57 -0.28
N ALA A 23 -20.38 27.10 -1.36
CA ALA A 23 -20.20 28.52 -1.59
C ALA A 23 -21.54 29.29 -1.54
N LYS A 24 -22.57 28.74 -2.19
CA LYS A 24 -23.94 29.29 -2.17
C LYS A 24 -24.52 29.30 -0.76
N LEU A 25 -24.35 28.23 0.01
CA LEU A 25 -24.83 28.14 1.40
C LEU A 25 -24.09 29.12 2.32
N ALA A 26 -22.78 29.30 2.12
CA ALA A 26 -21.94 30.22 2.89
C ALA A 26 -22.11 31.70 2.49
N GLY A 27 -22.83 31.99 1.38
CA GLY A 27 -22.98 33.34 0.87
C GLY A 27 -21.67 33.97 0.34
N VAL A 28 -20.83 33.14 -0.33
CA VAL A 28 -19.54 33.58 -0.87
C VAL A 28 -19.37 33.13 -2.32
N ALA A 29 -18.44 33.73 -3.03
CA ALA A 29 -18.07 33.29 -4.38
C ALA A 29 -17.39 31.89 -4.32
N PRO A 30 -17.54 31.03 -5.33
CA PRO A 30 -16.90 29.71 -5.37
C PRO A 30 -15.37 29.78 -5.22
N ILE A 31 -14.73 30.80 -5.74
CA ILE A 31 -13.29 31.03 -5.59
C ILE A 31 -12.89 31.30 -4.14
N THR A 32 -13.74 31.99 -3.37
CA THR A 32 -13.53 32.24 -1.94
C THR A 32 -13.67 30.96 -1.15
N ALA A 33 -14.68 30.14 -1.40
CA ALA A 33 -14.83 28.81 -0.78
C ALA A 33 -13.61 27.92 -1.10
N SER A 34 -13.12 27.95 -2.33
CA SER A 34 -11.90 27.24 -2.72
C SER A 34 -10.66 27.73 -1.95
N ARG A 35 -10.51 29.02 -1.76
CA ARG A 35 -9.40 29.59 -0.96
C ARG A 35 -9.45 29.14 0.50
N VAL A 36 -10.63 29.14 1.10
CA VAL A 36 -10.79 28.63 2.48
C VAL A 36 -10.29 27.20 2.61
N MET A 37 -10.52 26.34 1.59
CA MET A 37 -10.11 24.94 1.62
C MET A 37 -8.60 24.74 1.33
N ASN A 38 -7.97 25.62 0.53
CA ASN A 38 -6.61 25.41 0.05
C ASN A 38 -5.58 26.39 0.65
N THR A 39 -5.98 27.62 0.94
CA THR A 39 -5.13 28.71 1.46
C THR A 39 -5.89 29.54 2.51
N PRO A 40 -6.27 28.92 3.64
CA PRO A 40 -7.18 29.52 4.63
C PRO A 40 -6.66 30.86 5.20
N ASP A 41 -5.36 31.05 5.23
CA ASP A 41 -4.72 32.26 5.78
C ASP A 41 -4.91 33.50 4.88
N GLN A 42 -5.36 33.33 3.65
CA GLN A 42 -5.69 34.41 2.71
C GLN A 42 -7.15 34.88 2.81
N VAL A 43 -7.91 34.35 3.76
CA VAL A 43 -9.34 34.66 3.93
C VAL A 43 -9.61 35.11 5.35
N SER A 44 -10.48 36.13 5.51
CA SER A 44 -10.81 36.64 6.86
C SER A 44 -11.43 35.54 7.75
N PRO A 45 -11.19 35.56 9.07
CA PRO A 45 -11.71 34.56 9.99
C PRO A 45 -13.21 34.37 9.91
N GLU A 46 -13.98 35.44 9.75
CA GLU A 46 -15.45 35.38 9.61
C GLU A 46 -15.90 34.59 8.36
N VAL A 47 -15.29 34.88 7.21
CA VAL A 47 -15.62 34.20 5.96
C VAL A 47 -15.19 32.75 6.02
N ARG A 48 -14.03 32.49 6.62
CA ARG A 48 -13.52 31.13 6.85
C ARG A 48 -14.52 30.31 7.69
N GLN A 49 -15.00 30.87 8.81
CA GLN A 49 -15.95 30.16 9.68
C GLN A 49 -17.26 29.86 8.95
N ARG A 50 -17.86 30.82 8.23
CA ARG A 50 -19.08 30.59 7.45
C ARG A 50 -18.93 29.47 6.41
N VAL A 51 -17.79 29.37 5.74
CA VAL A 51 -17.53 28.30 4.77
C VAL A 51 -17.36 26.96 5.47
N LEU A 52 -16.64 26.90 6.59
CA LEU A 52 -16.49 25.66 7.38
C LEU A 52 -17.80 25.16 7.93
N ASP A 53 -18.68 26.03 8.43
CA ASP A 53 -20.02 25.70 8.87
C ASP A 53 -20.87 25.14 7.73
N ALA A 54 -20.76 25.71 6.52
CA ALA A 54 -21.45 25.23 5.34
C ALA A 54 -20.93 23.84 4.91
N VAL A 55 -19.62 23.61 5.00
CA VAL A 55 -19.00 22.28 4.75
C VAL A 55 -19.56 21.25 5.73
N GLN A 56 -19.57 21.57 7.02
CA GLN A 56 -20.09 20.68 8.05
C GLN A 56 -21.59 20.35 7.85
N ARG A 57 -22.40 21.35 7.53
CA ARG A 57 -23.84 21.18 7.30
C ARG A 57 -24.17 20.38 6.05
N THR A 58 -23.38 20.53 4.99
CA THR A 58 -23.59 19.84 3.71
C THR A 58 -22.97 18.46 3.67
N GLY A 59 -22.02 18.15 4.56
CA GLY A 59 -21.19 16.95 4.48
C GLY A 59 -20.28 16.94 3.26
N TYR A 60 -19.98 18.13 2.69
CA TYR A 60 -19.09 18.22 1.53
C TYR A 60 -17.68 17.76 1.87
N VAL A 61 -17.17 16.87 1.05
CA VAL A 61 -15.75 16.43 1.10
C VAL A 61 -15.06 16.96 -0.14
N PRO A 62 -13.99 17.76 0.02
CA PRO A 62 -13.21 18.26 -1.12
C PRO A 62 -12.70 17.12 -2.00
N ASN A 63 -12.97 17.21 -3.29
CA ASN A 63 -12.33 16.31 -4.25
C ASN A 63 -10.88 16.77 -4.49
N ARG A 64 -9.95 16.18 -3.75
CA ARG A 64 -8.53 16.51 -3.85
C ARG A 64 -7.93 16.22 -5.22
N MET A 65 -8.51 15.27 -5.97
CA MET A 65 -8.08 14.97 -7.34
C MET A 65 -8.48 16.08 -8.32
N ALA A 66 -9.64 16.70 -8.14
CA ALA A 66 -10.08 17.81 -8.99
C ALA A 66 -9.40 19.14 -8.62
N GLY A 67 -9.00 19.32 -7.36
CA GLY A 67 -8.29 20.51 -6.87
C GLY A 67 -6.77 20.44 -7.06
N GLY A 68 -6.23 19.33 -7.51
CA GLY A 68 -4.79 19.03 -7.60
C GLY A 68 -3.98 19.86 -8.61
N LEU A 69 -4.61 20.76 -9.35
CA LEU A 69 -3.90 21.73 -10.19
C LEU A 69 -3.06 22.75 -9.37
N ALA A 70 -3.33 22.91 -8.07
CA ALA A 70 -2.63 23.89 -7.24
C ALA A 70 -1.58 23.28 -6.31
N SER A 71 -1.69 21.99 -5.87
CA SER A 71 -0.74 21.40 -4.93
C SER A 71 -0.06 20.12 -5.41
N ALA A 72 -0.50 19.53 -6.53
CA ALA A 72 -0.01 18.27 -7.12
C ALA A 72 0.07 17.07 -6.14
N ARG A 73 -0.47 17.17 -4.92
CA ARG A 73 -0.40 16.14 -3.87
C ARG A 73 -1.77 15.57 -3.55
N SER A 74 -1.89 14.24 -3.65
CA SER A 74 -3.10 13.50 -3.27
C SER A 74 -3.20 13.26 -1.76
N ARG A 75 -2.07 13.33 -1.04
CA ARG A 75 -1.89 12.87 0.34
C ARG A 75 -2.35 11.42 0.53
N LEU A 76 -2.17 10.61 -0.49
CA LEU A 76 -2.50 9.20 -0.54
C LEU A 76 -1.23 8.41 -0.82
N ILE A 77 -0.95 7.42 0.00
CA ILE A 77 0.06 6.40 -0.24
C ILE A 77 -0.67 5.09 -0.53
N ALA A 78 -0.28 4.38 -1.57
CA ALA A 78 -0.82 3.06 -1.87
C ALA A 78 0.13 1.97 -1.40
N ALA A 79 -0.37 0.98 -0.67
CA ALA A 79 0.37 -0.22 -0.34
C ALA A 79 -0.22 -1.44 -1.04
N VAL A 80 0.65 -2.25 -1.64
CA VAL A 80 0.29 -3.53 -2.26
C VAL A 80 0.84 -4.66 -1.42
N VAL A 81 -0.05 -5.54 -0.97
CA VAL A 81 0.29 -6.73 -0.18
C VAL A 81 -0.22 -7.99 -0.86
N PRO A 82 0.49 -9.13 -0.75
CA PRO A 82 0.00 -10.39 -1.32
C PRO A 82 -1.24 -10.91 -0.57
N SER A 83 -1.28 -10.75 0.75
CA SER A 83 -2.36 -11.25 1.58
C SER A 83 -2.55 -10.40 2.85
N THR A 84 -3.79 -10.16 3.22
CA THR A 84 -4.19 -9.52 4.48
C THR A 84 -4.45 -10.53 5.61
N VAL A 85 -4.47 -11.82 5.29
CA VAL A 85 -4.66 -12.90 6.29
C VAL A 85 -3.36 -13.23 7.02
N MET A 86 -2.21 -13.00 6.39
CA MET A 86 -0.91 -13.27 7.01
C MET A 86 -0.52 -12.12 7.96
N SER A 87 -0.49 -12.40 9.26
CA SER A 87 -0.15 -11.43 10.32
C SER A 87 1.20 -10.77 10.12
N VAL A 88 2.16 -11.46 9.53
CA VAL A 88 3.52 -10.95 9.28
C VAL A 88 3.55 -9.65 8.47
N PHE A 89 2.62 -9.46 7.54
CA PHE A 89 2.53 -8.20 6.77
C PHE A 89 1.76 -7.12 7.54
N MET A 90 0.85 -7.51 8.42
CA MET A 90 -0.03 -6.57 9.11
C MET A 90 0.71 -5.66 10.08
N GLU A 91 1.73 -6.15 10.78
CA GLU A 91 2.57 -5.32 11.65
C GLU A 91 3.29 -4.22 10.86
N THR A 92 3.81 -4.57 9.68
CA THR A 92 4.44 -3.58 8.78
C THR A 92 3.42 -2.56 8.27
N ILE A 93 2.22 -3.00 7.89
CA ILE A 93 1.16 -2.12 7.40
C ILE A 93 0.65 -1.20 8.51
N GLU A 94 0.54 -1.70 9.74
CA GLU A 94 0.13 -0.88 10.88
C GLU A 94 1.16 0.20 11.23
N ALA A 95 2.44 -0.15 11.27
CA ALA A 95 3.53 0.80 11.47
C ALA A 95 3.58 1.87 10.36
N LEU A 96 3.41 1.44 9.09
CA LEU A 96 3.32 2.33 7.95
C LEU A 96 2.12 3.28 8.08
N ASN A 97 0.93 2.75 8.39
CA ASN A 97 -0.29 3.54 8.53
C ASN A 97 -0.18 4.59 9.64
N SER A 98 0.35 4.21 10.81
CA SER A 98 0.57 5.14 11.91
C SER A 98 1.51 6.28 11.52
N THR A 99 2.66 5.95 10.93
CA THR A 99 3.64 6.95 10.49
C THR A 99 3.07 7.90 9.44
N LEU A 100 2.31 7.36 8.47
CA LEU A 100 1.68 8.15 7.43
C LEU A 100 0.57 9.05 7.98
N PHE A 101 -0.22 8.55 8.94
CA PHE A 101 -1.28 9.33 9.58
C PHE A 101 -0.72 10.56 10.29
N ASP A 102 0.37 10.40 11.05
CA ASP A 102 1.05 11.50 11.74
C ASP A 102 1.61 12.54 10.76
N ALA A 103 2.02 12.09 9.56
CA ALA A 103 2.46 12.96 8.48
C ALA A 103 1.32 13.55 7.62
N GLY A 104 0.05 13.27 7.97
CA GLY A 104 -1.13 13.77 7.27
C GLY A 104 -1.43 13.07 5.94
N TYR A 105 -0.96 11.84 5.78
CA TYR A 105 -1.27 10.97 4.64
C TYR A 105 -2.34 9.94 5.01
N GLN A 106 -3.03 9.42 3.99
CA GLN A 106 -3.91 8.27 4.12
C GLN A 106 -3.31 7.07 3.40
N LEU A 107 -3.50 5.87 3.96
CA LEU A 107 -3.06 4.63 3.35
C LEU A 107 -4.21 4.00 2.56
N MET A 108 -3.96 3.67 1.29
CA MET A 108 -4.82 2.83 0.47
C MET A 108 -4.18 1.44 0.35
N LEU A 109 -4.87 0.41 0.82
CA LEU A 109 -4.38 -0.95 0.76
C LEU A 109 -4.99 -1.70 -0.42
N GLY A 110 -4.12 -2.33 -1.23
CA GLY A 110 -4.49 -3.22 -2.30
C GLY A 110 -3.95 -4.64 -2.06
N GLN A 111 -4.72 -5.66 -2.39
CA GLN A 111 -4.32 -7.06 -2.24
C GLN A 111 -4.17 -7.74 -3.61
N SER A 112 -2.95 -8.26 -3.90
CA SER A 112 -2.64 -8.93 -5.17
C SER A 112 -2.92 -10.45 -5.15
N GLY A 113 -2.85 -11.11 -3.98
CA GLY A 113 -3.16 -12.53 -3.81
C GLY A 113 -2.12 -13.48 -4.43
N TYR A 114 -0.85 -13.12 -4.48
CA TYR A 114 0.23 -13.89 -5.13
C TYR A 114 -0.02 -14.19 -6.62
N CYS A 115 -0.81 -13.36 -7.31
CA CYS A 115 -1.19 -13.54 -8.70
C CYS A 115 -0.68 -12.35 -9.53
N ALA A 116 0.22 -12.60 -10.48
CA ALA A 116 0.84 -11.55 -11.30
C ALA A 116 -0.19 -10.74 -12.09
N ASP A 117 -1.21 -11.38 -12.68
CA ASP A 117 -2.25 -10.69 -13.45
C ASP A 117 -3.08 -9.76 -12.56
N ARG A 118 -3.41 -10.20 -11.35
CA ARG A 118 -4.13 -9.35 -10.38
C ARG A 118 -3.28 -8.18 -9.92
N GLU A 119 -2.00 -8.41 -9.71
CA GLU A 119 -1.06 -7.36 -9.34
C GLU A 119 -0.94 -6.30 -10.43
N GLU A 120 -0.83 -6.69 -11.70
CA GLU A 120 -0.80 -5.75 -12.83
C GLU A 120 -2.07 -4.89 -12.91
N LEU A 121 -3.25 -5.49 -12.80
CA LEU A 121 -4.53 -4.76 -12.80
C LEU A 121 -4.66 -3.82 -11.59
N LEU A 122 -4.22 -4.28 -10.43
CA LEU A 122 -4.23 -3.49 -9.21
C LEU A 122 -3.31 -2.27 -9.33
N LEU A 123 -2.10 -2.46 -9.85
CA LEU A 123 -1.14 -1.38 -10.07
C LEU A 123 -1.67 -0.35 -11.08
N GLU A 124 -2.31 -0.79 -12.15
CA GLU A 124 -2.94 0.13 -13.11
C GLU A 124 -4.02 0.99 -12.44
N ALA A 125 -4.87 0.38 -11.62
CA ALA A 125 -5.89 1.10 -10.86
C ALA A 125 -5.29 2.05 -9.81
N ILE A 126 -4.17 1.69 -9.18
CA ILE A 126 -3.44 2.52 -8.21
C ILE A 126 -2.80 3.72 -8.92
N ILE A 127 -2.03 3.47 -9.97
CA ILE A 127 -1.33 4.52 -10.73
C ILE A 127 -2.34 5.54 -11.29
N GLY A 128 -3.49 5.06 -11.77
CA GLY A 128 -4.57 5.93 -12.24
C GLY A 128 -5.14 6.88 -11.18
N ARG A 129 -4.98 6.57 -9.90
CA ARG A 129 -5.37 7.43 -8.76
C ARG A 129 -4.30 8.43 -8.34
N ARG A 130 -3.12 8.36 -8.95
CA ARG A 130 -1.98 9.24 -8.70
C ARG A 130 -1.66 9.41 -7.20
N PRO A 131 -1.34 8.32 -6.48
CA PRO A 131 -0.87 8.46 -5.11
C PRO A 131 0.47 9.21 -5.08
N ASP A 132 0.81 9.78 -3.93
CA ASP A 132 2.10 10.48 -3.74
C ASP A 132 3.26 9.49 -3.54
N GLY A 133 2.97 8.21 -3.33
CA GLY A 133 3.93 7.11 -3.26
C GLY A 133 3.28 5.75 -3.27
N ILE A 134 4.06 4.72 -3.59
CA ILE A 134 3.62 3.33 -3.63
C ILE A 134 4.58 2.48 -2.78
N PHE A 135 4.01 1.68 -1.89
CA PHE A 135 4.70 0.71 -1.06
C PHE A 135 4.39 -0.71 -1.56
N LEU A 136 5.41 -1.49 -1.90
CA LEU A 136 5.28 -2.85 -2.38
C LEU A 136 5.82 -3.84 -1.35
N THR A 137 5.03 -4.85 -1.00
CA THR A 137 5.48 -5.97 -0.17
C THR A 137 6.10 -7.04 -1.05
N GLY A 138 7.33 -6.83 -1.44
CA GLY A 138 8.10 -7.64 -2.37
C GLY A 138 8.82 -6.76 -3.39
N ILE A 139 9.64 -7.40 -4.21
CA ILE A 139 10.28 -6.77 -5.36
C ILE A 139 9.45 -7.03 -6.63
N MET A 140 9.38 -6.03 -7.47
CA MET A 140 8.69 -6.16 -8.75
C MET A 140 9.64 -6.75 -9.81
N GLY A 141 9.38 -7.98 -10.22
CA GLY A 141 10.09 -8.64 -11.32
C GLY A 141 9.91 -7.92 -12.66
N ALA A 142 10.61 -8.40 -13.70
CA ALA A 142 10.42 -7.90 -15.05
C ALA A 142 8.98 -8.14 -15.53
N GLY A 143 8.37 -7.12 -16.15
CA GLY A 143 6.99 -7.21 -16.63
C GLY A 143 6.35 -5.84 -16.85
N LYS A 144 5.07 -5.85 -17.26
CA LYS A 144 4.31 -4.63 -17.54
C LYS A 144 4.13 -3.77 -16.28
N GLY A 145 3.92 -4.39 -15.11
CA GLY A 145 3.78 -3.70 -13.83
C GLY A 145 5.00 -2.84 -13.52
N ARG A 146 6.21 -3.42 -13.64
CA ARG A 146 7.47 -2.69 -13.45
C ARG A 146 7.63 -1.55 -14.45
N THR A 147 7.35 -1.79 -15.72
CA THR A 147 7.44 -0.76 -16.77
C THR A 147 6.50 0.41 -16.48
N ARG A 148 5.27 0.13 -16.03
CA ARG A 148 4.28 1.17 -15.67
C ARG A 148 4.70 1.97 -14.45
N LEU A 149 5.24 1.32 -13.42
CA LEU A 149 5.74 2.00 -12.22
C LEU A 149 6.87 2.94 -12.56
N LEU A 150 7.87 2.48 -13.33
CA LEU A 150 8.98 3.33 -13.81
C LEU A 150 8.48 4.52 -14.64
N ALA A 151 7.50 4.30 -15.52
CA ALA A 151 6.94 5.35 -16.37
C ALA A 151 6.05 6.33 -15.61
N SER A 152 5.49 5.96 -14.46
CA SER A 152 4.57 6.79 -13.68
C SER A 152 5.25 7.98 -13.00
N GLY A 153 6.55 7.85 -12.69
CA GLY A 153 7.31 8.83 -11.91
C GLY A 153 6.86 8.93 -10.44
N ILE A 154 6.00 8.03 -9.98
CA ILE A 154 5.56 7.97 -8.58
C ILE A 154 6.67 7.32 -7.77
N PRO A 155 7.09 7.88 -6.63
CA PRO A 155 8.05 7.25 -5.72
C PRO A 155 7.58 5.84 -5.29
N VAL A 156 8.48 4.85 -5.35
CA VAL A 156 8.19 3.45 -5.02
C VAL A 156 9.17 2.96 -3.95
N VAL A 157 8.64 2.34 -2.91
CA VAL A 157 9.43 1.59 -1.94
C VAL A 157 9.12 0.10 -2.09
N GLU A 158 10.10 -0.67 -2.54
CA GLU A 158 10.06 -2.14 -2.53
C GLU A 158 10.56 -2.65 -1.19
N THR A 159 9.91 -3.71 -0.65
CA THR A 159 10.25 -4.22 0.68
C THR A 159 10.26 -5.75 0.74
N TRP A 160 10.71 -6.32 1.88
CA TRP A 160 10.65 -7.76 2.18
C TRP A 160 11.55 -8.64 1.31
N ASP A 161 12.41 -8.09 0.50
CA ASP A 161 13.35 -8.81 -0.35
C ASP A 161 14.48 -7.89 -0.78
N LEU A 162 15.47 -8.42 -1.51
CA LEU A 162 16.57 -7.65 -2.08
C LEU A 162 16.69 -7.89 -3.58
N THR A 163 16.99 -6.82 -4.29
CA THR A 163 17.31 -6.85 -5.74
C THR A 163 18.43 -5.85 -6.03
N PRO A 164 19.34 -6.17 -6.96
CA PRO A 164 20.36 -5.21 -7.41
C PRO A 164 19.78 -4.08 -8.27
N THR A 165 18.53 -4.20 -8.70
CA THR A 165 17.88 -3.24 -9.61
C THR A 165 16.51 -2.84 -9.09
N PRO A 166 16.42 -2.13 -7.94
CA PRO A 166 15.15 -1.65 -7.44
C PRO A 166 14.53 -0.63 -8.40
N ILE A 167 13.21 -0.44 -8.30
CA ILE A 167 12.52 0.60 -9.09
C ILE A 167 12.98 1.98 -8.62
N ASP A 168 13.04 2.20 -7.29
CA ASP A 168 13.45 3.44 -6.67
C ASP A 168 14.10 3.14 -5.31
N MET A 169 13.33 3.02 -4.23
CA MET A 169 13.84 2.72 -2.88
C MET A 169 13.64 1.25 -2.53
N LEU A 170 14.56 0.70 -1.73
CA LEU A 170 14.52 -0.69 -1.29
C LEU A 170 14.79 -0.77 0.22
N VAL A 171 13.90 -1.44 0.95
CA VAL A 171 14.07 -1.78 2.36
C VAL A 171 13.72 -3.25 2.55
N GLY A 172 14.72 -4.10 2.74
CA GLY A 172 14.48 -5.54 2.79
C GLY A 172 15.60 -6.34 3.42
N PHE A 173 15.52 -7.64 3.26
CA PHE A 173 16.47 -8.61 3.77
C PHE A 173 16.67 -9.76 2.78
N SER A 174 17.82 -10.44 2.89
CA SER A 174 18.18 -11.54 2.01
C SER A 174 17.50 -12.84 2.44
N HIS A 175 16.63 -13.39 1.58
CA HIS A 175 16.05 -14.72 1.80
C HIS A 175 17.08 -15.83 1.72
N LEU A 176 18.17 -15.67 0.96
CA LEU A 176 19.29 -16.61 0.91
C LEU A 176 20.01 -16.66 2.26
N ASP A 177 20.30 -15.48 2.84
CA ASP A 177 21.01 -15.42 4.13
C ASP A 177 20.16 -15.99 5.28
N ILE A 178 18.85 -15.79 5.25
CA ILE A 178 17.93 -16.43 6.18
C ILE A 178 18.02 -17.96 6.06
N GLY A 179 17.92 -18.49 4.84
CA GLY A 179 18.03 -19.93 4.63
C GLY A 179 19.34 -20.50 5.19
N ARG A 180 20.47 -19.87 4.87
CA ARG A 180 21.80 -20.25 5.39
C ARG A 180 21.87 -20.18 6.91
N ALA A 181 21.44 -19.07 7.49
CA ALA A 181 21.51 -18.86 8.93
C ALA A 181 20.68 -19.90 9.70
N VAL A 182 19.49 -20.26 9.20
CA VAL A 182 18.65 -21.26 9.84
C VAL A 182 19.28 -22.66 9.75
N ALA A 183 19.85 -23.05 8.61
CA ALA A 183 20.57 -24.31 8.48
C ALA A 183 21.76 -24.38 9.44
N GLN A 184 22.60 -23.33 9.46
CA GLN A 184 23.76 -23.23 10.36
C GLN A 184 23.36 -23.31 11.84
N PHE A 185 22.25 -22.70 12.22
CA PHE A 185 21.71 -22.80 13.57
C PHE A 185 21.42 -24.26 13.97
N PHE A 186 20.74 -25.02 13.10
CA PHE A 186 20.45 -26.43 13.38
C PHE A 186 21.70 -27.31 13.38
N VAL A 187 22.65 -27.04 12.50
CA VAL A 187 23.96 -27.71 12.50
C VAL A 187 24.68 -27.45 13.80
N ALA A 188 24.76 -26.21 14.26
CA ALA A 188 25.39 -25.83 15.53
C ALA A 188 24.70 -26.49 16.75
N LYS A 189 23.38 -26.76 16.65
CA LYS A 189 22.63 -27.54 17.66
C LYS A 189 22.85 -29.06 17.54
N GLY A 190 23.75 -29.52 16.68
CA GLY A 190 24.09 -30.93 16.51
C GLY A 190 23.03 -31.76 15.78
N ARG A 191 22.09 -31.12 15.09
CA ARG A 191 21.06 -31.85 14.32
C ARG A 191 21.70 -32.52 13.11
N LYS A 192 21.38 -33.80 12.86
CA LYS A 192 21.98 -34.64 11.81
C LYS A 192 21.05 -34.87 10.61
N ARG A 193 19.76 -34.67 10.79
CA ARG A 193 18.74 -34.82 9.74
C ARG A 193 17.82 -33.63 9.80
N LEU A 194 17.68 -32.94 8.69
CA LEU A 194 16.85 -31.74 8.58
C LEU A 194 15.68 -32.00 7.60
N ALA A 195 14.56 -31.38 7.90
CA ALA A 195 13.42 -31.30 7.01
C ALA A 195 12.93 -29.84 6.94
N LEU A 196 12.32 -29.48 5.84
CA LEU A 196 11.80 -28.15 5.59
C LEU A 196 10.36 -28.24 5.11
N VAL A 197 9.47 -27.52 5.77
CA VAL A 197 8.13 -27.22 5.26
C VAL A 197 8.18 -25.82 4.67
N THR A 198 7.78 -25.67 3.42
CA THR A 198 7.91 -24.40 2.67
C THR A 198 6.64 -24.12 1.86
N ALA A 199 6.55 -22.90 1.32
CA ALA A 199 5.48 -22.48 0.41
C ALA A 199 5.99 -22.45 -1.04
N GLU A 200 5.08 -22.36 -1.99
CA GLU A 200 5.40 -22.38 -3.43
C GLU A 200 5.74 -20.99 -4.01
N ASP A 201 5.93 -19.97 -3.17
CA ASP A 201 6.35 -18.66 -3.66
C ASP A 201 7.87 -18.57 -3.89
N GLU A 202 8.28 -17.64 -4.74
CA GLU A 202 9.68 -17.47 -5.16
C GLU A 202 10.63 -17.16 -3.99
N ARG A 203 10.17 -16.42 -2.99
CA ARG A 203 10.96 -16.09 -1.78
C ARG A 203 11.16 -17.32 -0.90
N ALA A 204 10.12 -18.13 -0.76
CA ALA A 204 10.19 -19.39 -0.05
C ALA A 204 11.14 -20.37 -0.76
N ALA A 205 11.07 -20.46 -2.09
CA ALA A 205 11.98 -21.27 -2.88
C ALA A 205 13.45 -20.86 -2.70
N ARG A 206 13.76 -19.56 -2.69
CA ARG A 206 15.11 -19.05 -2.43
C ARG A 206 15.61 -19.39 -1.03
N ARG A 207 14.75 -19.28 0.00
CA ARG A 207 15.11 -19.71 1.37
C ARG A 207 15.37 -21.20 1.44
N ALA A 208 14.51 -22.01 0.82
CA ALA A 208 14.62 -23.44 0.79
C ALA A 208 15.91 -23.91 0.12
N ALA A 209 16.24 -23.36 -1.03
CA ALA A 209 17.47 -23.67 -1.76
C ALA A 209 18.72 -23.36 -0.93
N ALA A 210 18.81 -22.15 -0.34
CA ALA A 210 19.93 -21.75 0.48
C ALA A 210 20.05 -22.55 1.80
N PHE A 211 18.92 -22.97 2.36
CA PHE A 211 18.89 -23.86 3.52
C PHE A 211 19.45 -25.25 3.17
N ALA A 212 19.02 -25.84 2.06
CA ALA A 212 19.48 -27.15 1.61
C ALA A 212 20.97 -27.13 1.26
N GLU A 213 21.42 -26.10 0.51
CA GLU A 213 22.82 -25.91 0.18
C GLU A 213 23.72 -25.81 1.42
N ALA A 214 23.33 -25.01 2.41
CA ALA A 214 24.08 -24.87 3.64
C ALA A 214 24.13 -26.15 4.48
N ALA A 215 23.05 -26.94 4.48
CA ALA A 215 23.03 -28.25 5.13
C ALA A 215 23.98 -29.23 4.44
N GLU A 216 24.01 -29.27 3.12
CA GLU A 216 24.92 -30.10 2.32
C GLU A 216 26.38 -29.71 2.55
N GLN A 217 26.69 -28.40 2.52
CA GLN A 217 28.04 -27.89 2.82
C GLN A 217 28.53 -28.28 4.24
N ALA A 218 27.60 -28.46 5.18
CA ALA A 218 27.90 -28.96 6.53
C ALA A 218 28.01 -30.49 6.60
N GLY A 219 27.95 -31.21 5.50
CA GLY A 219 28.05 -32.67 5.42
C GLY A 219 26.82 -33.42 5.92
N LEU A 220 25.65 -32.78 5.95
CA LEU A 220 24.39 -33.44 6.32
C LEU A 220 23.76 -34.15 5.13
N PRO A 221 22.92 -35.18 5.36
CA PRO A 221 22.12 -35.80 4.34
C PRO A 221 21.20 -34.79 3.64
N PRO A 222 20.73 -35.09 2.41
CA PRO A 222 19.77 -34.26 1.70
C PRO A 222 18.57 -33.87 2.56
N VAL A 223 18.20 -32.59 2.50
CA VAL A 223 17.06 -32.05 3.25
C VAL A 223 15.76 -32.59 2.64
N HIS A 224 14.89 -33.12 3.49
CA HIS A 224 13.53 -33.49 3.05
C HIS A 224 12.66 -32.26 2.96
N VAL A 225 12.21 -31.90 1.76
CA VAL A 225 11.36 -30.72 1.52
C VAL A 225 9.92 -31.17 1.33
N VAL A 226 9.01 -30.53 2.05
CA VAL A 226 7.55 -30.70 1.98
C VAL A 226 6.94 -29.36 1.60
N ASN A 227 6.15 -29.35 0.54
CA ASN A 227 5.37 -28.20 0.06
C ASN A 227 3.95 -28.26 0.57
#